data_7a53ae164f8809d29dd71473aa4d0240
#
_entry.id   7a53ae164f8809d29dd71473aa4d0240
#
_cell.length_a   1.000
_cell.length_b   1.000
_cell.length_c   1.000
_cell.angle_alpha   90.00
_cell.angle_beta   90.00
_cell.angle_gamma   90.00
#
_symmetry.space_group_name_H-M   'P 1'
#
loop_
_entity.id
_entity.type
_entity.pdbx_description
1 polymer ?
#
loop_
_entity_poly.entity_id
_entity_poly.type
_entity_poly.pdbx_seq_one_letter_code
_entity_poly.pdbx_strand_id
1 'polypeptide(L)'
;MEELVKKVAQWHHDRNLXKGATDKDQFXKLIQEAGELSDNICKGKDMSDDIGDMIVVLINIAERNNLTLKECLEKAWDDIKXRKGKMXDGIFIKEGDS
;
A
#
# COMPACT_ATOMS: atom_id res chain seq x y z
N MET A 1 -6.16 2.19 -14.10
CA MET A 1 -5.37 2.04 -12.88
C MET A 1 -3.88 2.22 -13.13
N GLU A 2 -3.33 1.54 -14.13
CA GLU A 2 -1.90 1.70 -14.45
C GLU A 2 -1.53 3.12 -14.83
N GLU A 3 -2.39 3.79 -15.59
CA GLU A 3 -2.14 5.18 -15.97
C GLU A 3 -2.07 6.08 -14.74
N LEU A 4 -2.98 5.85 -13.81
CA LEU A 4 -3.04 6.66 -12.60
C LEU A 4 -1.81 6.41 -11.73
N VAL A 5 -1.38 5.15 -11.62
CA VAL A 5 -0.17 4.82 -10.87
C VAL A 5 1.04 5.54 -11.47
N LYS A 6 1.12 5.57 -12.81
CA LYS A 6 2.22 6.28 -13.49
C LYS A 6 2.17 7.77 -13.21
N LYS A 7 0.98 8.37 -13.17
CA LYS A 7 0.84 9.79 -12.84
C LYS A 7 1.34 10.08 -11.43
N VAL A 8 0.98 9.23 -10.47
CA VAL A 8 1.44 9.41 -9.09
C VAL A 8 2.95 9.23 -9.00
N ALA A 9 3.49 8.23 -9.68
CA ALA A 9 4.94 8.01 -9.70
C ALA A 9 5.66 9.25 -10.25
N GLN A 10 5.16 9.80 -11.36
CA GLN A 10 5.76 10.98 -11.95
C GLN A 10 5.65 12.20 -11.04
N TRP A 11 4.53 12.31 -10.34
CA TRP A 11 4.30 13.37 -9.37
C TRP A 11 5.40 13.36 -8.30
N HIS A 12 5.76 12.16 -7.81
CA HIS A 12 6.85 12.02 -6.84
C HIS A 12 8.20 12.45 -7.43
N HIS A 13 8.48 12.02 -8.66
CA HIS A 13 9.75 12.38 -9.30
C HIS A 13 9.85 13.89 -9.53
N ASP A 14 8.77 14.50 -9.96
CA ASP A 14 8.75 15.94 -10.24
C ASP A 14 9.06 16.76 -8.99
N ARG A 15 8.76 16.23 -7.82
CA ARG A 15 8.95 16.95 -6.55
C ARG A 15 10.14 16.43 -5.75
N ASN A 16 10.99 15.66 -6.40
CA ASN A 16 12.18 15.10 -5.80
C ASN A 16 11.89 14.24 -4.56
N LEU A 17 10.79 13.59 -4.59
CA LEU A 17 10.41 12.71 -3.48
C LEU A 17 10.91 11.27 -3.63
N UNK A 18 11.37 11.05 -4.66
CA UNK A 18 11.92 9.79 -4.86
C UNK A 18 13.31 9.71 -4.32
N LYS A 19 14.26 10.57 -4.90
CA LYS A 19 15.65 10.59 -4.44
C LYS A 19 15.84 11.40 -3.16
N GLY A 20 15.02 12.40 -2.99
CA GLY A 20 15.16 13.32 -1.86
C GLY A 20 14.65 12.80 -0.53
N ALA A 21 14.06 11.62 -0.50
CA ALA A 21 13.55 11.02 0.72
C ALA A 21 14.23 9.67 0.96
N THR A 22 13.95 9.06 2.10
CA THR A 22 14.45 7.72 2.40
C THR A 22 13.27 6.78 2.58
N ASP A 23 13.54 5.48 2.48
CA ASP A 23 12.50 4.48 2.71
C ASP A 23 11.94 4.60 4.13
N LYS A 24 12.80 4.88 5.09
CA LYS A 24 12.35 5.02 6.48
C LYS A 24 11.41 6.21 6.64
N ASP A 25 11.75 7.34 6.03
CA ASP A 25 10.90 8.53 6.08
C ASP A 25 9.53 8.23 5.46
N GLN A 26 9.52 7.55 4.33
CA GLN A 26 8.27 7.22 3.65
C GLN A 26 7.48 6.19 4.43
N PHE A 27 8.15 5.31 5.13
CA PHE A 27 7.44 4.36 5.97
C PHE A 27 6.74 5.05 7.15
N UNK A 28 7.33 5.92 7.60
CA UNK A 28 6.79 6.66 8.53
C UNK A 28 5.59 7.31 8.13
N LYS A 29 5.66 7.93 7.01
CA LYS A 29 4.49 8.55 6.40
C LYS A 29 3.37 7.54 6.23
N LEU A 30 3.69 6.35 5.79
CA LEU A 30 2.70 5.29 5.63
C LEU A 30 1.98 5.00 6.96
N ILE A 31 2.72 4.93 8.05
CA ILE A 31 2.15 4.68 9.37
C ILE A 31 1.22 5.82 9.76
N GLN A 32 1.61 7.06 9.45
CA GLN A 32 0.76 8.21 9.73
C GLN A 32 -0.55 8.11 8.96
N GLU A 33 -0.48 7.76 7.68
CA GLU A 33 -1.69 7.61 6.87
C GLU A 33 -2.56 6.46 7.37
N ALA A 34 -1.92 5.37 7.83
CA ALA A 34 -2.66 4.26 8.43
C ALA A 34 -3.42 4.70 9.67
N GLY A 35 -2.81 5.58 10.47
CA GLY A 35 -3.48 6.13 11.65
C GLY A 35 -4.72 6.93 11.28
N GLU A 36 -4.62 7.74 10.21
CA GLU A 36 -5.77 8.50 9.74
C GLU A 36 -6.88 7.59 9.25
N LEU A 37 -6.50 6.52 8.53
CA LEU A 37 -7.48 5.53 8.08
C LEU A 37 -8.19 4.90 9.28
N SER A 38 -7.43 4.50 10.29
CA SER A 38 -7.97 3.91 11.50
C SER A 38 -8.99 4.85 12.18
N ASP A 39 -8.62 6.12 12.28
CA ASP A 39 -9.48 7.11 12.91
C ASP A 39 -10.80 7.26 12.15
N ASN A 40 -10.73 7.33 10.82
CA ASN A 40 -11.95 7.49 10.02
C ASN A 40 -12.82 6.23 10.03
N ILE A 41 -12.20 5.05 10.07
CA ILE A 41 -12.96 3.80 10.25
C ILE A 41 -13.73 3.83 11.57
N CYS A 42 -13.05 4.21 12.64
CA CYS A 42 -13.68 4.23 13.97
C CYS A 42 -14.81 5.25 14.04
N LYS A 43 -14.70 6.35 13.30
CA LYS A 43 -15.73 7.38 13.29
C LYS A 43 -16.83 7.12 12.27
N GLY A 44 -16.73 6.07 11.50
CA GLY A 44 -17.72 5.77 10.47
C GLY A 44 -17.71 6.75 9.32
N LYS A 45 -16.57 7.39 9.05
CA LYS A 45 -16.45 8.36 7.96
C LYS A 45 -15.96 7.69 6.69
N ASP A 46 -16.14 8.39 5.55
CA ASP A 46 -15.62 7.94 4.28
C ASP A 46 -14.09 7.80 4.38
N MET A 47 -13.57 6.66 3.96
CA MET A 47 -12.14 6.35 4.06
C MET A 47 -11.45 6.26 2.70
N SER A 48 -12.13 6.63 1.63
CA SER A 48 -11.57 6.42 0.28
C SER A 48 -10.28 7.21 0.07
N ASP A 49 -10.25 8.45 0.56
CA ASP A 49 -9.05 9.27 0.42
C ASP A 49 -7.89 8.70 1.25
N ASP A 50 -8.22 8.15 2.42
CA ASP A 50 -7.18 7.56 3.28
C ASP A 50 -6.54 6.35 2.63
N ILE A 51 -7.35 5.50 2.00
CA ILE A 51 -6.83 4.34 1.28
C ILE A 51 -5.94 4.81 0.13
N GLY A 52 -6.41 5.79 -0.62
CA GLY A 52 -5.62 6.37 -1.71
C GLY A 52 -4.31 6.94 -1.23
N ASP A 53 -4.32 7.64 -0.10
CA ASP A 53 -3.10 8.24 0.45
C ASP A 53 -2.06 7.18 0.80
N MET A 54 -2.49 6.04 1.31
CA MET A 54 -1.56 4.95 1.60
C MET A 54 -0.95 4.41 0.31
N ILE A 55 -1.76 4.28 -0.74
CA ILE A 55 -1.25 3.79 -2.02
C ILE A 55 -0.25 4.78 -2.61
N VAL A 56 -0.51 6.08 -2.46
CA VAL A 56 0.42 7.12 -2.94
C VAL A 56 1.80 6.92 -2.28
N VAL A 57 1.84 6.68 -0.98
CA VAL A 57 3.10 6.46 -0.28
C VAL A 57 3.76 5.15 -0.74
N LEU A 58 2.98 4.11 -0.93
CA LEU A 58 3.52 2.82 -1.39
C LEU A 58 4.12 2.95 -2.79
N ILE A 59 3.51 3.75 -3.65
CA ILE A 59 4.07 4.01 -4.98
C ILE A 59 5.44 4.67 -4.85
N ASN A 60 5.57 5.62 -3.92
CA ASN A 60 6.86 6.27 -3.67
C ASN A 60 7.93 5.23 -3.30
N ILE A 61 7.62 4.38 -2.33
CA ILE A 61 8.58 3.37 -1.86
C ILE A 61 8.95 2.43 -2.99
N ALA A 62 7.98 2.00 -3.79
CA ALA A 62 8.26 1.13 -4.92
C ALA A 62 9.20 1.81 -5.91
N GLU A 63 8.92 3.06 -6.28
CA GLU A 63 9.75 3.81 -7.22
C GLU A 63 11.18 3.95 -6.72
N ARG A 64 11.35 4.19 -5.43
CA ARG A 64 12.68 4.33 -4.83
C ARG A 64 13.49 3.05 -4.95
N ASN A 65 12.83 1.92 -5.07
CA ASN A 65 13.49 0.61 -5.10
C ASN A 65 13.41 -0.04 -6.48
N ASN A 66 13.13 0.75 -7.50
CA ASN A 66 13.07 0.29 -8.90
C ASN A 66 12.00 -0.78 -9.09
N LEU A 67 10.91 -0.64 -8.38
CA LEU A 67 9.76 -1.54 -8.49
C LEU A 67 8.56 -0.74 -8.97
N THR A 68 7.58 -1.43 -9.52
CA THR A 68 6.28 -0.83 -9.80
C THR A 68 5.24 -1.44 -8.87
N LEU A 69 4.21 -0.66 -8.59
CA LEU A 69 3.11 -1.18 -7.78
C LEU A 69 2.51 -2.42 -8.44
N LYS A 70 2.40 -2.40 -9.76
CA LYS A 70 1.84 -3.52 -10.51
C LYS A 70 2.63 -4.81 -10.26
N GLU A 71 3.96 -4.76 -10.39
CA GLU A 71 4.74 -5.98 -10.21
C GLU A 71 4.74 -6.44 -8.76
N CYS A 72 4.68 -5.52 -7.80
CA CYS A 72 4.57 -5.88 -6.40
C CYS A 72 3.24 -6.60 -6.15
N LEU A 73 2.16 -6.07 -6.68
CA LEU A 73 0.85 -6.66 -6.48
C LEU A 73 0.75 -8.01 -7.21
N GLU A 74 1.35 -8.12 -8.40
CA GLU A 74 1.37 -9.39 -9.13
C GLU A 74 2.08 -10.47 -8.33
N LYS A 75 3.20 -10.11 -7.70
CA LYS A 75 3.94 -11.06 -6.87
C LYS A 75 3.09 -11.52 -5.68
N ALA A 76 2.41 -10.59 -5.04
CA ALA A 76 1.54 -10.91 -3.92
C ALA A 76 0.37 -11.81 -4.37
N TRP A 77 -0.21 -11.49 -5.53
CA TRP A 77 -1.32 -12.29 -6.07
C TRP A 77 -0.87 -13.71 -6.36
N ASP A 78 0.31 -13.89 -6.97
CA ASP A 78 0.84 -15.22 -7.24
C ASP A 78 1.00 -16.02 -5.95
N ASP A 79 1.30 -15.33 -4.85
CA ASP A 79 1.48 -15.99 -3.56
C ASP A 79 0.16 -16.38 -2.92
N ILE A 80 -0.87 -15.56 -3.04
CA ILE A 80 -2.13 -15.79 -2.32
C ILE A 80 -3.17 -16.58 -3.12
N LYS A 81 -3.08 -16.55 -4.43
CA LYS A 81 -4.15 -17.12 -5.26
C LYS A 81 -4.37 -18.62 -5.07
N UNK A 82 -3.41 -19.11 -4.60
CA UNK A 82 -3.51 -20.46 -4.44
C UNK A 82 -3.68 -20.86 -3.04
N ARG A 83 -3.75 -19.89 -2.31
CA ARG A 83 -3.81 -20.08 -0.85
C ARG A 83 -5.20 -20.55 -0.43
N LYS A 84 -5.21 -21.57 0.41
CA LYS A 84 -6.45 -22.10 0.95
C LYS A 84 -6.48 -21.84 2.46
N GLY A 85 -7.68 -21.68 3.01
CA GLY A 85 -7.82 -21.44 4.43
C GLY A 85 -9.26 -21.13 4.77
N LYS A 86 -9.50 -20.63 5.96
CA LYS A 86 -10.84 -20.28 6.42
C LYS A 86 -10.77 -19.10 7.39
N MET A 87 -11.93 -18.46 7.54
CA MET A 87 -12.05 -17.35 8.50
C MET A 87 -12.31 -17.88 9.89
N UNK A 88 -11.57 -17.27 10.72
CA UNK A 88 -11.86 -17.67 12.02
C UNK A 88 -11.79 -16.46 12.83
N ASP A 89 -12.67 -16.12 13.53
CA ASP A 89 -12.68 -14.98 14.43
C ASP A 89 -12.18 -13.68 13.73
N GLY A 90 -12.67 -13.46 12.51
CA GLY A 90 -12.33 -12.26 11.78
C GLY A 90 -10.96 -12.27 11.13
N ILE A 91 -10.25 -13.36 11.22
CA ILE A 91 -8.90 -13.49 10.67
C ILE A 91 -8.86 -14.71 9.76
N PHE A 92 -8.25 -14.52 8.56
CA PHE A 92 -8.07 -15.65 7.65
C PHE A 92 -6.94 -16.52 8.15
N ILE A 93 -7.22 -17.80 8.34
CA ILE A 93 -6.22 -18.77 8.77
C ILE A 93 -5.82 -19.62 7.58
N LYS A 94 -4.57 -19.50 7.17
CA LYS A 94 -4.04 -20.21 6.02
C LYS A 94 -3.99 -21.71 6.32
N GLU A 95 -4.34 -22.53 5.33
CA GLU A 95 -4.28 -23.98 5.47
C GLU A 95 -2.85 -24.37 5.83
N GLY A 96 -2.71 -25.19 6.86
CA GLY A 96 -1.41 -25.62 7.34
C GLY A 96 -0.88 -24.78 8.51
N ASP A 97 -1.49 -23.63 8.76
CA ASP A 97 -1.11 -22.76 9.89
C ASP A 97 -2.18 -22.90 10.97
N SER A 98 -2.02 -23.68 11.93
CA SER A 98 -3.06 -23.85 12.93
C SER A 98 -2.54 -23.73 14.34
#